data_eea4f9137477f8205737a10f2e1a33d2
#
_entry.id   eea4f9137477f8205737a10f2e1a33d2
#
_cell.length_a   1.000
_cell.length_b   1.000
_cell.length_c   1.000
_cell.angle_alpha   90.00
_cell.angle_beta   90.00
_cell.angle_gamma   90.00
#
_symmetry.space_group_name_H-M   'P 1'
#
loop_
_entity.id
_entity.type
_entity.pdbx_description
1 polymer ?
#
loop_
_entity_poly.entity_id
_entity_poly.type
_entity_poly.pdbx_seq_one_letter_code
_entity_poly.pdbx_strand_id
1 'polypeptide(L)'
;MAPVSGEVEGRYANVREALGRHGLDAVIVAGSEYTGFEGAVTYMSGFVIVHRYAYVLLPLDGEPAIVFPTEARYVGEHGTTWIDEQVFVDLPGAWLRERAAERGWKRIGVYGLDYVMTVRDYGALAEGGPELVPFDVEFDLARAVKSEAELASVRESVRINTKGFWAFLETYAPGRSAAEVLAPAERLFLESGCGRLTMNMVLVGPEFAIARADTVLGEFCIPSLEVAGPGGHWVEVSRAIGTPDAEAARMAEAYEEYFEIAGTALRPGASAHDVHRAVSRGFVERGYRLGHVTGHSIGMTMIEFPKIGEGVETELAENMVFSMHPHAISEDRKACLYMQDTWLVTADGGEPLAGLPMRIFQGSETPA
;
A
#
# COMPACT_ATOMS: atom_id res chain seq x y z
N MET A 1 6.03 6.57 -16.43
CA MET A 1 5.91 8.02 -16.74
C MET A 1 7.18 8.69 -16.27
N ALA A 2 7.80 9.59 -17.04
CA ALA A 2 8.93 10.35 -16.52
C ALA A 2 8.44 11.25 -15.38
N PRO A 3 9.15 11.29 -14.24
CA PRO A 3 8.72 12.14 -13.11
C PRO A 3 8.77 13.62 -13.49
N VAL A 4 7.99 14.42 -12.77
CA VAL A 4 8.06 15.89 -12.89
C VAL A 4 9.47 16.35 -12.48
N SER A 5 10.00 17.38 -13.14
CA SER A 5 11.32 17.92 -12.81
C SER A 5 11.42 18.26 -11.32
N GLY A 6 12.47 17.77 -10.64
CA GLY A 6 12.70 17.95 -9.20
C GLY A 6 12.07 16.88 -8.29
N GLU A 7 11.19 16.03 -8.80
CA GLU A 7 10.53 15.00 -8.00
C GLU A 7 11.51 13.91 -7.52
N VAL A 8 12.37 13.44 -8.42
CA VAL A 8 13.38 12.41 -8.10
C VAL A 8 14.39 12.92 -7.10
N GLU A 9 14.89 14.14 -7.33
CA GLU A 9 15.83 14.81 -6.43
C GLU A 9 15.22 14.98 -5.03
N GLY A 10 13.94 15.35 -4.95
CA GLY A 10 13.20 15.45 -3.68
C GLY A 10 13.13 14.12 -2.95
N ARG A 11 12.77 13.03 -3.65
CA ARG A 11 12.73 11.66 -3.09
C ARG A 11 14.09 11.25 -2.53
N TYR A 12 15.16 11.45 -3.31
CA TYR A 12 16.52 11.12 -2.85
C TYR A 12 16.96 11.99 -1.67
N ALA A 13 16.62 13.28 -1.68
CA ALA A 13 16.95 14.18 -0.56
C ALA A 13 16.28 13.71 0.75
N ASN A 14 15.00 13.35 0.72
CA ASN A 14 14.28 12.85 1.89
C ASN A 14 14.91 11.56 2.45
N VAL A 15 15.24 10.61 1.57
CA VAL A 15 15.89 9.35 1.99
C VAL A 15 17.30 9.61 2.51
N ARG A 16 18.09 10.48 1.88
CA ARG A 16 19.44 10.85 2.36
C ARG A 16 19.39 11.56 3.70
N GLU A 17 18.41 12.42 3.94
CA GLU A 17 18.21 13.04 5.25
C GLU A 17 17.98 11.97 6.33
N ALA A 18 17.13 10.96 6.03
CA ALA A 18 16.91 9.84 6.94
C ALA A 18 18.22 9.03 7.16
N LEU A 19 19.00 8.74 6.11
CA LEU A 19 20.31 8.09 6.24
C LEU A 19 21.25 8.88 7.16
N GLY A 20 21.33 10.20 6.98
CA GLY A 20 22.18 11.08 7.81
C GLY A 20 21.78 11.05 9.28
N ARG A 21 20.48 11.10 9.60
CA ARG A 21 19.97 11.00 10.98
C ARG A 21 20.38 9.69 11.66
N HIS A 22 20.47 8.59 10.90
CA HIS A 22 20.78 7.25 11.45
C HIS A 22 22.27 6.87 11.31
N GLY A 23 23.10 7.77 10.77
CA GLY A 23 24.55 7.53 10.56
C GLY A 23 24.82 6.36 9.63
N LEU A 24 24.09 6.28 8.53
CA LEU A 24 24.20 5.28 7.50
C LEU A 24 24.92 5.82 6.26
N ASP A 25 25.74 5.01 5.64
CA ASP A 25 26.52 5.39 4.45
C ASP A 25 25.73 5.28 3.14
N ALA A 26 24.75 4.38 3.12
CA ALA A 26 23.88 4.12 1.97
C ALA A 26 22.61 3.40 2.42
N VAL A 27 21.63 3.30 1.50
CA VAL A 27 20.50 2.36 1.62
C VAL A 27 20.44 1.43 0.42
N ILE A 28 20.11 0.18 0.67
CA ILE A 28 19.69 -0.80 -0.33
C ILE A 28 18.18 -0.93 -0.21
N VAL A 29 17.46 -0.60 -1.29
CA VAL A 29 16.00 -0.77 -1.36
C VAL A 29 15.72 -2.03 -2.17
N ALA A 30 15.21 -3.06 -1.50
CA ALA A 30 14.87 -4.32 -2.13
C ALA A 30 13.42 -4.29 -2.67
N GLY A 31 13.21 -4.88 -3.85
CA GLY A 31 11.89 -5.11 -4.41
C GLY A 31 11.83 -6.42 -5.17
N SER A 32 10.66 -7.05 -5.17
CA SER A 32 10.42 -8.34 -5.81
C SER A 32 9.00 -8.43 -6.35
N GLU A 33 8.83 -9.04 -7.52
CA GLU A 33 7.53 -9.34 -8.10
C GLU A 33 6.68 -10.31 -7.25
N TYR A 34 7.34 -11.06 -6.35
CA TYR A 34 6.67 -12.11 -5.56
C TYR A 34 6.06 -11.64 -4.24
N THR A 35 6.32 -10.41 -3.83
CA THR A 35 6.03 -9.96 -2.47
C THR A 35 5.06 -8.79 -2.36
N GLY A 36 4.71 -8.13 -3.48
CA GLY A 36 3.97 -6.86 -3.46
C GLY A 36 4.78 -5.66 -2.95
N PHE A 37 6.11 -5.81 -2.81
CA PHE A 37 7.04 -4.75 -2.37
C PHE A 37 7.87 -4.16 -3.50
N GLU A 38 7.48 -4.36 -4.74
CA GLU A 38 8.13 -3.78 -5.92
C GLU A 38 8.03 -2.24 -5.95
N GLY A 39 7.00 -1.68 -5.32
CA GLY A 39 6.73 -0.25 -5.31
C GLY A 39 7.83 0.60 -4.68
N ALA A 40 8.59 0.08 -3.72
CA ALA A 40 9.73 0.78 -3.15
C ALA A 40 10.87 0.98 -4.18
N VAL A 41 11.15 -0.04 -5.00
CA VAL A 41 12.09 0.08 -6.13
C VAL A 41 11.55 1.03 -7.18
N THR A 42 10.27 0.95 -7.52
CA THR A 42 9.61 1.87 -8.47
C THR A 42 9.68 3.32 -7.97
N TYR A 43 9.46 3.56 -6.69
CA TYR A 43 9.59 4.88 -6.07
C TYR A 43 10.98 5.50 -6.26
N MET A 44 12.03 4.67 -6.11
CA MET A 44 13.42 5.11 -6.20
C MET A 44 13.98 5.16 -7.62
N SER A 45 13.42 4.42 -8.57
CA SER A 45 14.04 4.21 -9.88
C SER A 45 13.12 4.42 -11.08
N GLY A 46 11.80 4.47 -10.87
CA GLY A 46 10.79 4.40 -11.94
C GLY A 46 10.68 3.01 -12.59
N PHE A 47 11.55 2.07 -12.22
CA PHE A 47 11.52 0.73 -12.78
C PHE A 47 10.38 -0.08 -12.17
N VAL A 48 9.50 -0.59 -13.02
CA VAL A 48 8.42 -1.51 -12.61
C VAL A 48 8.94 -2.94 -12.75
N ILE A 49 9.03 -3.64 -11.63
CA ILE A 49 9.48 -5.04 -11.61
C ILE A 49 8.35 -5.92 -12.19
N VAL A 50 8.61 -6.57 -13.30
CA VAL A 50 7.67 -7.51 -13.94
C VAL A 50 8.17 -8.96 -13.88
N HIS A 51 9.41 -9.16 -13.43
CA HIS A 51 10.02 -10.47 -13.27
C HIS A 51 11.23 -10.41 -12.34
N ARG A 52 11.35 -11.39 -11.44
CA ARG A 52 12.43 -11.52 -10.47
C ARG A 52 12.41 -10.42 -9.40
N TYR A 53 13.57 -9.81 -9.19
CA TYR A 53 13.78 -8.77 -8.18
C TYR A 53 14.85 -7.77 -8.65
N ALA A 54 14.89 -6.65 -7.96
CA ALA A 54 15.94 -5.65 -8.14
C ALA A 54 16.28 -5.00 -6.80
N TYR A 55 17.50 -4.46 -6.73
CA TYR A 55 17.93 -3.62 -5.62
C TYR A 55 18.30 -2.24 -6.13
N VAL A 56 17.80 -1.19 -5.48
CA VAL A 56 18.31 0.16 -5.69
C VAL A 56 19.27 0.47 -4.57
N LEU A 57 20.49 0.82 -4.92
CA LEU A 57 21.52 1.32 -4.02
C LEU A 57 21.54 2.84 -4.10
N LEU A 58 21.19 3.53 -3.03
CA LEU A 58 21.34 4.99 -2.92
C LEU A 58 22.40 5.32 -1.88
N PRO A 59 23.58 5.85 -2.29
CA PRO A 59 24.56 6.38 -1.36
C PRO A 59 24.08 7.64 -0.65
N LEU A 60 24.58 7.89 0.57
CA LEU A 60 24.45 9.19 1.23
C LEU A 60 25.02 10.29 0.33
N ASP A 61 26.18 10.04 -0.27
CA ASP A 61 26.83 10.93 -1.23
C ASP A 61 27.18 10.18 -2.52
N GLY A 62 26.65 10.64 -3.66
CA GLY A 62 26.93 10.08 -4.99
C GLY A 62 25.66 9.61 -5.72
N GLU A 63 25.86 9.06 -6.90
CA GLU A 63 24.76 8.63 -7.77
C GLU A 63 24.21 7.26 -7.38
N PRO A 64 22.91 7.02 -7.57
CA PRO A 64 22.32 5.72 -7.31
C PRO A 64 22.69 4.69 -8.37
N ALA A 65 22.57 3.41 -8.02
CA ALA A 65 22.63 2.30 -8.96
C ALA A 65 21.41 1.39 -8.80
N ILE A 66 20.97 0.76 -9.88
CA ILE A 66 19.99 -0.32 -9.84
C ILE A 66 20.66 -1.64 -10.25
N VAL A 67 20.47 -2.67 -9.42
CA VAL A 67 21.19 -3.95 -9.54
C VAL A 67 20.19 -5.08 -9.74
N PHE A 68 20.41 -5.87 -10.77
CA PHE A 68 19.58 -6.98 -11.17
C PHE A 68 20.35 -8.29 -11.15
N PRO A 69 19.71 -9.44 -10.87
CA PRO A 69 20.29 -10.72 -11.22
C PRO A 69 20.38 -10.86 -12.75
N THR A 70 21.41 -11.59 -13.24
CA THR A 70 21.63 -11.77 -14.68
C THR A 70 20.40 -12.26 -15.42
N GLU A 71 19.58 -13.12 -14.78
CA GLU A 71 18.34 -13.63 -15.39
C GLU A 71 17.29 -12.55 -15.66
N ALA A 72 17.37 -11.41 -14.99
CA ALA A 72 16.45 -10.29 -15.23
C ALA A 72 16.90 -9.37 -16.38
N ARG A 73 18.06 -9.61 -17.01
CA ARG A 73 18.63 -8.74 -18.06
C ARG A 73 17.66 -8.46 -19.19
N TYR A 74 16.95 -9.46 -19.68
CA TYR A 74 16.03 -9.32 -20.81
C TYR A 74 14.80 -8.44 -20.47
N VAL A 75 14.52 -8.19 -19.20
CA VAL A 75 13.46 -7.28 -18.74
C VAL A 75 14.08 -5.93 -18.37
N GLY A 76 15.17 -5.95 -17.59
CA GLY A 76 15.83 -4.76 -17.07
C GLY A 76 16.37 -3.86 -18.17
N GLU A 77 17.06 -4.40 -19.18
CA GLU A 77 17.65 -3.63 -20.31
C GLU A 77 16.58 -2.90 -21.14
N HIS A 78 15.34 -3.33 -21.10
CA HIS A 78 14.22 -2.73 -21.85
C HIS A 78 13.25 -1.98 -20.94
N GLY A 79 13.46 -2.02 -19.62
CA GLY A 79 12.65 -1.32 -18.64
C GLY A 79 12.99 0.17 -18.59
N THR A 80 11.98 0.97 -18.26
CA THR A 80 12.19 2.41 -18.06
C THR A 80 12.70 2.66 -16.65
N THR A 81 13.85 3.32 -16.52
CA THR A 81 14.40 3.83 -15.25
C THR A 81 15.09 5.17 -15.49
N TRP A 82 15.15 6.00 -14.46
CA TRP A 82 15.95 7.23 -14.49
C TRP A 82 17.34 7.08 -13.85
N ILE A 83 17.68 5.85 -13.41
CA ILE A 83 19.02 5.54 -12.88
C ILE A 83 19.93 5.14 -14.03
N ASP A 84 21.03 5.87 -14.21
CA ASP A 84 21.98 5.63 -15.30
C ASP A 84 22.81 4.37 -15.07
N GLU A 85 23.25 4.11 -13.81
CA GLU A 85 24.03 2.92 -13.49
C GLU A 85 23.13 1.69 -13.32
N GLN A 86 23.00 0.90 -14.39
CA GLN A 86 22.24 -0.35 -14.40
C GLN A 86 23.23 -1.54 -14.42
N VAL A 87 23.11 -2.42 -13.45
CA VAL A 87 24.06 -3.52 -13.22
C VAL A 87 23.33 -4.86 -13.30
N PHE A 88 23.89 -5.81 -14.10
CA PHE A 88 23.35 -7.16 -14.27
C PHE A 88 24.44 -8.18 -13.91
N VAL A 89 24.26 -8.85 -12.77
CA VAL A 89 25.26 -9.74 -12.18
C VAL A 89 24.64 -11.02 -11.63
N ASP A 90 25.41 -12.09 -11.58
CA ASP A 90 24.94 -13.40 -11.11
C ASP A 90 24.63 -13.40 -9.61
N LEU A 91 25.28 -12.53 -8.84
CA LEU A 91 25.14 -12.45 -7.39
C LEU A 91 25.12 -10.98 -6.94
N PRO A 92 23.93 -10.33 -6.98
CA PRO A 92 23.76 -8.94 -6.59
C PRO A 92 24.34 -8.62 -5.21
N GLY A 93 24.16 -9.50 -4.23
CA GLY A 93 24.70 -9.31 -2.88
C GLY A 93 26.23 -9.19 -2.83
N ALA A 94 26.95 -9.96 -3.67
CA ALA A 94 28.42 -9.86 -3.78
C ALA A 94 28.83 -8.53 -4.39
N TRP A 95 28.17 -8.09 -5.46
CA TRP A 95 28.42 -6.80 -6.08
C TRP A 95 28.18 -5.63 -5.09
N LEU A 96 27.10 -5.69 -4.33
CA LEU A 96 26.79 -4.69 -3.30
C LEU A 96 27.88 -4.64 -2.21
N ARG A 97 28.40 -5.80 -1.77
CA ARG A 97 29.51 -5.89 -0.82
C ARG A 97 30.81 -5.27 -1.40
N GLU A 98 31.15 -5.61 -2.63
CA GLU A 98 32.34 -5.07 -3.30
C GLU A 98 32.23 -3.54 -3.43
N ARG A 99 31.10 -3.03 -3.85
CA ARG A 99 30.81 -1.58 -3.90
C ARG A 99 30.95 -0.92 -2.53
N ALA A 100 30.44 -1.55 -1.46
CA ALA A 100 30.59 -1.06 -0.09
C ALA A 100 32.06 -1.00 0.33
N ALA A 101 32.84 -2.02 0.01
CA ALA A 101 34.28 -2.09 0.30
C ALA A 101 35.07 -1.01 -0.45
N GLU A 102 34.81 -0.82 -1.74
CA GLU A 102 35.42 0.22 -2.58
C GLU A 102 35.17 1.64 -2.02
N ARG A 103 33.98 1.87 -1.50
CA ARG A 103 33.56 3.15 -0.90
C ARG A 103 33.94 3.31 0.58
N GLY A 104 34.42 2.22 1.20
CA GLY A 104 34.76 2.22 2.64
C GLY A 104 33.57 2.31 3.58
N TRP A 105 32.36 1.98 3.07
CA TRP A 105 31.11 2.01 3.86
C TRP A 105 31.13 0.98 4.98
N LYS A 106 30.58 1.35 6.14
CA LYS A 106 30.56 0.53 7.35
C LYS A 106 29.15 0.11 7.75
N ARG A 107 28.14 0.96 7.46
CA ARG A 107 26.78 0.76 7.88
C ARG A 107 25.82 1.08 6.73
N ILE A 108 25.01 0.11 6.34
CA ILE A 108 24.06 0.24 5.23
C ILE A 108 22.66 -0.07 5.74
N GLY A 109 21.72 0.87 5.50
CA GLY A 109 20.31 0.62 5.70
C GLY A 109 19.77 -0.33 4.62
N VAL A 110 18.86 -1.23 4.99
CA VAL A 110 18.22 -2.12 4.02
C VAL A 110 16.72 -2.07 4.22
N TYR A 111 16.00 -1.60 3.20
CA TYR A 111 14.56 -1.77 3.11
C TYR A 111 14.25 -3.18 2.58
N GLY A 112 13.39 -3.90 3.28
CA GLY A 112 13.03 -5.27 2.95
C GLY A 112 14.06 -6.31 3.34
N LEU A 113 14.91 -6.04 4.36
CA LEU A 113 15.93 -6.95 4.84
C LEU A 113 15.35 -8.29 5.28
N ASP A 114 14.24 -8.25 6.04
CA ASP A 114 13.70 -9.44 6.69
C ASP A 114 12.74 -10.25 5.80
N TYR A 115 12.24 -9.69 4.69
CA TYR A 115 11.14 -10.31 3.95
C TYR A 115 11.18 -10.14 2.42
N VAL A 116 12.10 -9.35 1.88
CA VAL A 116 12.22 -9.14 0.41
C VAL A 116 13.59 -9.56 -0.11
N MET A 117 14.68 -9.19 0.59
CA MET A 117 16.03 -9.56 0.19
C MET A 117 16.18 -11.08 0.17
N THR A 118 16.77 -11.62 -0.92
CA THR A 118 16.99 -13.07 -0.97
C THR A 118 18.04 -13.50 0.05
N VAL A 119 17.86 -14.67 0.66
CA VAL A 119 18.85 -15.25 1.60
C VAL A 119 20.22 -15.39 0.95
N ARG A 120 20.27 -15.71 -0.36
CA ARG A 120 21.51 -15.83 -1.14
C ARG A 120 22.26 -14.50 -1.21
N ASP A 121 21.56 -13.40 -1.52
CA ASP A 121 22.18 -12.08 -1.64
C ASP A 121 22.54 -11.52 -0.26
N TYR A 122 21.69 -11.73 0.76
CA TYR A 122 22.00 -11.39 2.14
C TYR A 122 23.30 -12.07 2.60
N GLY A 123 23.42 -13.38 2.41
CA GLY A 123 24.63 -14.12 2.79
C GLY A 123 25.88 -13.58 2.11
N ALA A 124 25.82 -13.31 0.80
CA ALA A 124 26.93 -12.77 0.04
C ALA A 124 27.31 -11.32 0.42
N LEU A 125 26.31 -10.50 0.78
CA LEU A 125 26.52 -9.11 1.22
C LEU A 125 27.09 -9.06 2.64
N ALA A 126 26.58 -9.88 3.55
CA ALA A 126 26.97 -9.88 4.97
C ALA A 126 28.35 -10.51 5.22
N GLU A 127 28.83 -11.42 4.36
CA GLU A 127 30.11 -12.12 4.55
C GLU A 127 31.32 -11.17 4.43
N GLY A 128 31.82 -10.71 5.57
CA GLY A 128 32.93 -9.73 5.63
C GLY A 128 32.54 -8.32 5.11
N GLY A 129 31.26 -8.07 4.95
CA GLY A 129 30.69 -6.82 4.47
C GLY A 129 30.38 -5.79 5.56
N PRO A 130 29.60 -4.75 5.24
CA PRO A 130 29.17 -3.73 6.21
C PRO A 130 28.14 -4.28 7.20
N GLU A 131 27.91 -3.53 8.30
CA GLU A 131 26.76 -3.73 9.15
C GLU A 131 25.47 -3.45 8.36
N LEU A 132 24.54 -4.40 8.34
CA LEU A 132 23.23 -4.24 7.70
C LEU A 132 22.19 -3.86 8.76
N VAL A 133 21.52 -2.74 8.56
CA VAL A 133 20.55 -2.17 9.49
C VAL A 133 19.18 -2.19 8.84
N PRO A 134 18.14 -2.82 9.45
CA PRO A 134 16.76 -2.67 8.97
C PRO A 134 16.40 -1.19 8.85
N PHE A 135 15.82 -0.79 7.72
CA PHE A 135 15.55 0.62 7.41
C PHE A 135 14.13 0.85 6.88
N ASP A 136 13.22 -0.09 7.14
CA ASP A 136 11.87 -0.07 6.57
C ASP A 136 11.04 1.10 7.09
N VAL A 137 11.04 1.31 8.40
CA VAL A 137 10.27 2.39 9.04
C VAL A 137 10.77 3.77 8.60
N GLU A 138 12.07 3.97 8.63
CA GLU A 138 12.72 5.22 8.27
C GLU A 138 12.56 5.55 6.79
N PHE A 139 12.61 4.55 5.92
CA PHE A 139 12.37 4.70 4.50
C PHE A 139 10.90 5.07 4.23
N ASP A 140 9.97 4.39 4.88
CA ASP A 140 8.54 4.68 4.72
C ASP A 140 8.20 6.08 5.27
N LEU A 141 8.78 6.50 6.39
CA LEU A 141 8.63 7.86 6.92
C LEU A 141 9.20 8.92 5.97
N ALA A 142 10.31 8.63 5.28
CA ALA A 142 10.90 9.55 4.31
C ALA A 142 10.00 9.80 3.08
N ARG A 143 9.05 8.90 2.80
CA ARG A 143 8.07 9.00 1.71
C ARG A 143 6.61 9.13 2.17
N ALA A 144 6.38 9.27 3.49
CA ALA A 144 5.04 9.30 4.05
C ALA A 144 4.25 10.54 3.62
N VAL A 145 4.89 11.72 3.60
CA VAL A 145 4.32 12.98 3.11
C VAL A 145 4.43 13.01 1.60
N LYS A 146 3.28 13.00 0.92
CA LYS A 146 3.22 12.91 -0.54
C LYS A 146 3.43 14.29 -1.17
N SER A 147 4.16 14.33 -2.28
CA SER A 147 4.27 15.53 -3.11
C SER A 147 2.94 15.81 -3.85
N GLU A 148 2.79 16.99 -4.42
CA GLU A 148 1.63 17.34 -5.25
C GLU A 148 1.48 16.39 -6.45
N ALA A 149 2.58 15.95 -7.05
CA ALA A 149 2.57 15.00 -8.15
C ALA A 149 2.10 13.60 -7.71
N GLU A 150 2.51 13.17 -6.51
CA GLU A 150 2.06 11.93 -5.90
C GLU A 150 0.59 11.99 -5.51
N LEU A 151 0.13 13.10 -4.92
CA LEU A 151 -1.29 13.32 -4.62
C LEU A 151 -2.16 13.30 -5.87
N ALA A 152 -1.71 13.89 -6.97
CA ALA A 152 -2.43 13.80 -8.24
C ALA A 152 -2.55 12.35 -8.74
N SER A 153 -1.49 11.55 -8.58
CA SER A 153 -1.49 10.13 -8.91
C SER A 153 -2.42 9.33 -7.99
N VAL A 154 -2.42 9.59 -6.68
CA VAL A 154 -3.34 8.96 -5.71
C VAL A 154 -4.79 9.27 -6.08
N ARG A 155 -5.14 10.54 -6.34
CA ARG A 155 -6.50 10.94 -6.72
C ARG A 155 -6.96 10.26 -8.02
N GLU A 156 -6.07 10.11 -9.00
CA GLU A 156 -6.38 9.37 -10.24
C GLU A 156 -6.60 7.88 -9.96
N SER A 157 -5.77 7.27 -9.11
CA SER A 157 -5.94 5.86 -8.71
C SER A 157 -7.28 5.64 -8.01
N VAL A 158 -7.68 6.52 -7.08
CA VAL A 158 -8.98 6.45 -6.39
C VAL A 158 -10.13 6.62 -7.39
N ARG A 159 -10.03 7.58 -8.32
CA ARG A 159 -11.05 7.78 -9.36
C ARG A 159 -11.27 6.52 -10.21
N ILE A 160 -10.21 5.84 -10.56
CA ILE A 160 -10.27 4.58 -11.31
C ILE A 160 -10.87 3.47 -10.43
N ASN A 161 -10.42 3.36 -9.16
CA ASN A 161 -10.92 2.35 -8.23
C ASN A 161 -12.43 2.52 -7.94
N THR A 162 -12.87 3.76 -7.71
CA THR A 162 -14.30 4.07 -7.50
C THR A 162 -15.15 3.68 -8.73
N LYS A 163 -14.63 3.88 -9.95
CA LYS A 163 -15.30 3.38 -11.16
C LYS A 163 -15.37 1.85 -11.20
N GLY A 164 -14.32 1.18 -10.73
CA GLY A 164 -14.31 -0.28 -10.57
C GLY A 164 -15.37 -0.76 -9.59
N PHE A 165 -15.55 -0.05 -8.45
CA PHE A 165 -16.61 -0.34 -7.50
C PHE A 165 -18.01 -0.26 -8.16
N TRP A 166 -18.27 0.80 -8.93
CA TRP A 166 -19.54 0.95 -9.64
C TRP A 166 -19.74 -0.14 -10.71
N ALA A 167 -18.68 -0.53 -11.44
CA ALA A 167 -18.75 -1.62 -12.41
C ALA A 167 -19.04 -2.97 -11.75
N PHE A 168 -18.50 -3.19 -10.53
CA PHE A 168 -18.86 -4.35 -9.71
C PHE A 168 -20.33 -4.29 -9.29
N LEU A 169 -20.78 -3.17 -8.75
CA LEU A 169 -22.14 -2.99 -8.24
C LEU A 169 -23.19 -3.18 -9.35
N GLU A 170 -22.96 -2.64 -10.55
CA GLU A 170 -23.84 -2.81 -11.73
C GLU A 170 -24.00 -4.27 -12.13
N THR A 171 -22.96 -5.08 -11.92
CA THR A 171 -22.96 -6.51 -12.30
C THR A 171 -23.42 -7.42 -11.17
N TYR A 172 -23.42 -6.95 -9.93
CA TYR A 172 -23.79 -7.75 -8.78
C TYR A 172 -25.26 -8.16 -8.82
N ALA A 173 -25.48 -9.47 -8.69
CA ALA A 173 -26.77 -10.06 -8.41
C ALA A 173 -26.56 -11.39 -7.64
N PRO A 174 -27.42 -11.70 -6.67
CA PRO A 174 -27.44 -13.00 -6.04
C PRO A 174 -27.55 -14.12 -7.09
N GLY A 175 -26.80 -15.19 -6.91
CA GLY A 175 -26.77 -16.32 -7.85
C GLY A 175 -25.70 -16.24 -8.94
N ARG A 176 -25.05 -15.10 -9.13
CA ARG A 176 -23.87 -14.98 -10.02
C ARG A 176 -22.59 -15.43 -9.32
N SER A 177 -21.60 -15.87 -10.07
CA SER A 177 -20.30 -16.22 -9.51
C SER A 177 -19.47 -14.96 -9.19
N ALA A 178 -18.55 -15.07 -8.25
CA ALA A 178 -17.65 -13.98 -7.91
C ALA A 178 -16.83 -13.50 -9.11
N ALA A 179 -16.37 -14.42 -9.97
CA ALA A 179 -15.64 -14.07 -11.18
C ALA A 179 -16.48 -13.23 -12.16
N GLU A 180 -17.75 -13.60 -12.36
CA GLU A 180 -18.64 -12.85 -13.28
C GLU A 180 -18.88 -11.42 -12.81
N VAL A 181 -18.92 -11.20 -11.49
CA VAL A 181 -19.20 -9.88 -10.92
C VAL A 181 -17.93 -9.04 -10.81
N LEU A 182 -16.77 -9.64 -10.52
CA LEU A 182 -15.50 -8.94 -10.38
C LEU A 182 -14.85 -8.58 -11.73
N ALA A 183 -15.00 -9.44 -12.75
CA ALA A 183 -14.31 -9.28 -14.03
C ALA A 183 -14.51 -7.92 -14.73
N PRO A 184 -15.68 -7.25 -14.72
CA PRO A 184 -15.82 -5.91 -15.28
C PRO A 184 -14.96 -4.86 -14.60
N ALA A 185 -14.82 -4.91 -13.26
CA ALA A 185 -13.95 -4.01 -12.50
C ALA A 185 -12.47 -4.26 -12.87
N GLU A 186 -12.03 -5.51 -12.87
CA GLU A 186 -10.64 -5.84 -13.22
C GLU A 186 -10.29 -5.47 -14.66
N ARG A 187 -11.21 -5.68 -15.61
CA ARG A 187 -11.02 -5.21 -16.98
C ARG A 187 -10.86 -3.70 -17.05
N LEU A 188 -11.70 -2.94 -16.33
CA LEU A 188 -11.59 -1.50 -16.25
C LEU A 188 -10.24 -1.05 -15.69
N PHE A 189 -9.75 -1.70 -14.65
CA PHE A 189 -8.43 -1.41 -14.07
C PHE A 189 -7.32 -1.63 -15.09
N LEU A 190 -7.33 -2.76 -15.78
CA LEU A 190 -6.34 -3.08 -16.81
C LEU A 190 -6.39 -2.09 -17.99
N GLU A 191 -7.58 -1.77 -18.49
CA GLU A 191 -7.78 -0.79 -19.57
C GLU A 191 -7.38 0.63 -19.16
N SER A 192 -7.46 0.95 -17.86
CA SER A 192 -7.02 2.23 -17.29
C SER A 192 -5.52 2.30 -17.01
N GLY A 193 -4.76 1.24 -17.28
CA GLY A 193 -3.31 1.18 -17.08
C GLY A 193 -2.89 0.95 -15.63
N CYS A 194 -3.78 0.41 -14.79
CA CYS A 194 -3.40 -0.04 -13.45
C CYS A 194 -2.36 -1.16 -13.51
N GLY A 195 -1.53 -1.23 -12.48
CA GLY A 195 -0.51 -2.26 -12.35
C GLY A 195 -1.07 -3.68 -12.40
N ARG A 196 -0.19 -4.65 -12.66
CA ARG A 196 -0.57 -6.07 -12.68
C ARG A 196 -0.89 -6.64 -11.31
N LEU A 197 -0.30 -6.04 -10.28
CA LEU A 197 -0.54 -6.46 -8.90
C LEU A 197 -1.77 -5.71 -8.40
N THR A 198 -2.81 -6.46 -8.20
CA THR A 198 -4.06 -6.03 -7.57
C THR A 198 -4.40 -7.03 -6.48
N MET A 199 -5.01 -6.56 -5.41
CA MET A 199 -5.55 -7.42 -4.36
C MET A 199 -7.08 -7.27 -4.30
N ASN A 200 -7.72 -7.52 -5.46
CA ASN A 200 -9.16 -7.45 -5.55
C ASN A 200 -9.79 -8.73 -5.00
N MET A 201 -10.61 -8.58 -3.98
CA MET A 201 -11.27 -9.68 -3.30
C MET A 201 -12.77 -9.46 -3.25
N VAL A 202 -13.54 -10.55 -3.19
CA VAL A 202 -14.95 -10.53 -2.78
C VAL A 202 -15.04 -11.33 -1.49
N LEU A 203 -15.41 -10.67 -0.40
CA LEU A 203 -15.55 -11.28 0.91
C LEU A 203 -17.00 -11.74 1.09
N VAL A 204 -17.19 -12.96 1.53
CA VAL A 204 -18.50 -13.60 1.66
C VAL A 204 -18.65 -14.32 3.00
N GLY A 205 -19.88 -14.38 3.47
CA GLY A 205 -20.23 -15.06 4.72
C GLY A 205 -19.79 -14.33 5.99
N PRO A 206 -20.16 -14.85 7.15
CA PRO A 206 -19.92 -14.20 8.43
C PRO A 206 -18.45 -14.23 8.88
N GLU A 207 -17.63 -15.09 8.27
CA GLU A 207 -16.20 -15.25 8.63
C GLU A 207 -15.25 -14.56 7.63
N PHE A 208 -15.76 -13.74 6.69
CA PHE A 208 -14.99 -13.13 5.61
C PHE A 208 -14.14 -14.11 4.80
N ALA A 209 -14.76 -15.19 4.37
CA ALA A 209 -14.09 -16.04 3.42
C ALA A 209 -13.87 -15.28 2.10
N ILE A 210 -12.65 -15.32 1.59
CA ILE A 210 -12.37 -14.83 0.24
C ILE A 210 -13.05 -15.74 -0.76
N ALA A 211 -13.98 -15.19 -1.55
CA ALA A 211 -14.68 -15.93 -2.58
C ALA A 211 -13.69 -16.45 -3.63
N ARG A 212 -13.84 -17.72 -4.00
CA ARG A 212 -13.16 -18.28 -5.17
C ARG A 212 -13.89 -17.83 -6.43
N ALA A 213 -13.26 -17.94 -7.58
CA ALA A 213 -13.84 -17.55 -8.86
C ALA A 213 -15.24 -18.15 -9.12
N ASP A 214 -15.44 -19.41 -8.72
CA ASP A 214 -16.67 -20.18 -8.88
C ASP A 214 -17.66 -20.05 -7.71
N THR A 215 -17.31 -19.27 -6.66
CA THR A 215 -18.21 -19.03 -5.53
C THR A 215 -19.45 -18.28 -5.99
N VAL A 216 -20.62 -18.87 -5.76
CA VAL A 216 -21.92 -18.24 -6.05
C VAL A 216 -22.21 -17.23 -4.93
N LEU A 217 -22.40 -15.97 -5.32
CA LEU A 217 -22.68 -14.87 -4.39
C LEU A 217 -24.13 -14.96 -3.88
N GLY A 218 -24.29 -14.72 -2.58
CA GLY A 218 -25.58 -14.60 -1.90
C GLY A 218 -26.15 -13.19 -1.95
N GLU A 219 -27.07 -12.91 -1.02
CA GLU A 219 -27.73 -11.59 -0.87
C GLU A 219 -26.81 -10.50 -0.31
N PHE A 220 -25.61 -10.87 0.18
CA PHE A 220 -24.66 -9.94 0.82
C PHE A 220 -23.23 -10.34 0.50
N CYS A 221 -22.43 -9.36 0.11
CA CYS A 221 -20.98 -9.51 -0.07
C CYS A 221 -20.26 -8.18 0.11
N ILE A 222 -18.92 -8.23 0.19
CA ILE A 222 -18.07 -7.05 0.32
C ILE A 222 -16.96 -7.14 -0.73
N PRO A 223 -17.03 -6.37 -1.83
CA PRO A 223 -15.87 -6.18 -2.69
C PRO A 223 -14.82 -5.34 -1.95
N SER A 224 -13.61 -5.85 -1.87
CA SER A 224 -12.40 -5.15 -1.46
C SER A 224 -11.55 -4.94 -2.69
N LEU A 225 -11.51 -3.71 -3.18
CA LEU A 225 -10.81 -3.36 -4.41
C LEU A 225 -9.54 -2.57 -4.05
N GLU A 226 -8.41 -3.20 -4.28
CA GLU A 226 -7.08 -2.69 -3.92
C GLU A 226 -6.21 -2.70 -5.17
N VAL A 227 -5.87 -1.53 -5.69
CA VAL A 227 -5.19 -1.39 -6.97
C VAL A 227 -4.10 -0.32 -6.94
N ALA A 228 -3.01 -0.57 -7.65
CA ALA A 228 -2.04 0.45 -8.01
C ALA A 228 -2.48 1.11 -9.32
N GLY A 229 -2.74 2.41 -9.31
CA GLY A 229 -3.11 3.16 -10.51
C GLY A 229 -1.95 3.33 -11.50
N PRO A 230 -2.19 4.01 -12.62
CA PRO A 230 -1.19 4.20 -13.68
C PRO A 230 0.11 4.87 -13.22
N GLY A 231 0.04 5.69 -12.16
CA GLY A 231 1.21 6.33 -11.53
C GLY A 231 1.92 5.46 -10.49
N GLY A 232 1.45 4.23 -10.25
CA GLY A 232 2.03 3.28 -9.31
C GLY A 232 1.56 3.42 -7.86
N HIS A 233 0.70 4.40 -7.53
CA HIS A 233 0.16 4.56 -6.17
C HIS A 233 -1.01 3.64 -5.93
N TRP A 234 -0.92 2.88 -4.84
CA TRP A 234 -1.97 2.01 -4.34
C TRP A 234 -3.07 2.81 -3.65
N VAL A 235 -4.29 2.32 -3.81
CA VAL A 235 -5.49 2.82 -3.15
C VAL A 235 -6.43 1.66 -2.87
N GLU A 236 -7.24 1.83 -1.82
CA GLU A 236 -8.15 0.80 -1.33
C GLU A 236 -9.55 1.37 -1.16
N VAL A 237 -10.54 0.68 -1.71
CA VAL A 237 -11.95 1.02 -1.58
C VAL A 237 -12.75 -0.26 -1.34
N SER A 238 -13.55 -0.28 -0.28
CA SER A 238 -14.46 -1.37 0.03
C SER A 238 -15.76 -0.83 0.62
N ARG A 239 -16.88 -1.31 0.10
CA ARG A 239 -18.22 -1.09 0.68
C ARG A 239 -19.00 -2.39 0.62
N ALA A 240 -19.78 -2.65 1.64
CA ALA A 240 -20.69 -3.79 1.65
C ALA A 240 -21.85 -3.57 0.68
N ILE A 241 -22.36 -4.65 0.08
CA ILE A 241 -23.42 -4.63 -0.93
C ILE A 241 -24.48 -5.67 -0.59
N GLY A 242 -25.74 -5.31 -0.77
CA GLY A 242 -26.89 -6.21 -0.67
C GLY A 242 -27.62 -6.15 0.66
N THR A 243 -28.26 -7.24 1.04
CA THR A 243 -29.10 -7.32 2.25
C THR A 243 -28.31 -7.92 3.41
N PRO A 244 -27.92 -7.10 4.42
CA PRO A 244 -27.17 -7.59 5.58
C PRO A 244 -28.10 -8.41 6.50
N ASP A 245 -27.51 -9.29 7.31
CA ASP A 245 -28.18 -9.78 8.49
C ASP A 245 -28.26 -8.69 9.58
N ALA A 246 -28.94 -8.97 10.67
CA ALA A 246 -29.17 -7.99 11.73
C ALA A 246 -27.87 -7.55 12.43
N GLU A 247 -26.84 -8.39 12.46
CA GLU A 247 -25.55 -8.07 13.07
C GLU A 247 -24.71 -7.20 12.14
N ALA A 248 -24.62 -7.55 10.87
CA ALA A 248 -23.93 -6.73 9.88
C ALA A 248 -24.56 -5.33 9.73
N ALA A 249 -25.91 -5.24 9.85
CA ALA A 249 -26.62 -3.96 9.86
C ALA A 249 -26.19 -3.08 11.05
N ARG A 250 -26.14 -3.65 12.27
CA ARG A 250 -25.65 -2.92 13.47
C ARG A 250 -24.16 -2.53 13.37
N MET A 251 -23.33 -3.38 12.76
CA MET A 251 -21.93 -3.03 12.51
C MET A 251 -21.83 -1.85 11.54
N ALA A 252 -22.68 -1.78 10.51
CA ALA A 252 -22.66 -0.70 9.54
C ALA A 252 -22.90 0.67 10.19
N GLU A 253 -23.76 0.76 11.21
CA GLU A 253 -23.96 2.00 12.00
C GLU A 253 -22.66 2.46 12.68
N ALA A 254 -21.82 1.51 13.17
CA ALA A 254 -20.52 1.85 13.74
C ALA A 254 -19.54 2.36 12.68
N TYR A 255 -19.67 1.89 11.43
CA TYR A 255 -18.86 2.39 10.31
C TYR A 255 -19.26 3.80 9.87
N GLU A 256 -20.53 4.15 9.90
CA GLU A 256 -20.97 5.52 9.64
C GLU A 256 -20.38 6.49 10.68
N GLU A 257 -20.47 6.14 11.98
CA GLU A 257 -19.86 6.93 13.06
C GLU A 257 -18.33 7.01 12.94
N TYR A 258 -17.67 5.89 12.65
CA TYR A 258 -16.23 5.85 12.43
C TYR A 258 -15.80 6.82 11.32
N PHE A 259 -16.56 6.89 10.24
CA PHE A 259 -16.25 7.72 9.09
C PHE A 259 -16.24 9.21 9.45
N GLU A 260 -17.23 9.66 10.22
CA GLU A 260 -17.30 11.02 10.75
C GLU A 260 -16.13 11.32 11.70
N ILE A 261 -15.80 10.36 12.59
CA ILE A 261 -14.69 10.51 13.53
C ILE A 261 -13.35 10.57 12.79
N ALA A 262 -13.13 9.74 11.78
CA ALA A 262 -11.91 9.73 10.99
C ALA A 262 -11.66 11.08 10.30
N GLY A 263 -12.73 11.73 9.80
CA GLY A 263 -12.66 13.07 9.21
C GLY A 263 -12.11 14.14 10.16
N THR A 264 -12.26 13.98 11.47
CA THR A 264 -11.72 14.93 12.46
C THR A 264 -10.44 14.46 13.13
N ALA A 265 -10.23 13.14 13.22
CA ALA A 265 -9.09 12.55 13.90
C ALA A 265 -7.82 12.54 13.03
N LEU A 266 -7.95 12.31 11.72
CA LEU A 266 -6.84 12.31 10.76
C LEU A 266 -6.40 13.75 10.46
N ARG A 267 -5.62 14.34 11.35
CA ARG A 267 -5.16 15.74 11.23
C ARG A 267 -3.69 15.86 11.59
N PRO A 268 -2.99 16.90 11.09
CA PRO A 268 -1.61 17.16 11.45
C PRO A 268 -1.42 17.29 12.97
N GLY A 269 -0.35 16.68 13.50
CA GLY A 269 -0.01 16.67 14.92
C GLY A 269 -0.78 15.64 15.77
N ALA A 270 -1.75 14.94 15.23
CA ALA A 270 -2.35 13.78 15.90
C ALA A 270 -1.39 12.58 15.82
N SER A 271 -1.25 11.81 16.91
CA SER A 271 -0.50 10.54 16.83
C SER A 271 -1.35 9.45 16.15
N ALA A 272 -0.70 8.52 15.45
CA ALA A 272 -1.39 7.36 14.86
C ALA A 272 -2.10 6.52 15.94
N HIS A 273 -1.57 6.47 17.18
CA HIS A 273 -2.21 5.86 18.33
C HIS A 273 -3.53 6.55 18.71
N ASP A 274 -3.54 7.91 18.80
CA ASP A 274 -4.74 8.65 19.17
C ASP A 274 -5.84 8.54 18.10
N VAL A 275 -5.45 8.55 16.81
CA VAL A 275 -6.38 8.28 15.71
C VAL A 275 -6.97 6.87 15.85
N HIS A 276 -6.13 5.85 16.08
CA HIS A 276 -6.60 4.49 16.32
C HIS A 276 -7.62 4.43 17.45
N ARG A 277 -7.32 5.02 18.60
CA ARG A 277 -8.24 5.05 19.76
C ARG A 277 -9.55 5.75 19.45
N ALA A 278 -9.49 6.89 18.76
CA ALA A 278 -10.67 7.65 18.41
C ALA A 278 -11.62 6.84 17.51
N VAL A 279 -11.08 6.26 16.42
CA VAL A 279 -11.89 5.54 15.44
C VAL A 279 -12.33 4.15 15.92
N SER A 280 -11.60 3.54 16.86
CA SER A 280 -11.92 2.21 17.40
C SER A 280 -13.02 2.25 18.45
N ARG A 281 -13.18 3.38 19.14
CA ARG A 281 -14.06 3.49 20.32
C ARG A 281 -15.49 3.06 20.04
N GLY A 282 -16.09 3.53 18.95
CA GLY A 282 -17.47 3.21 18.61
C GLY A 282 -17.72 1.73 18.38
N PHE A 283 -16.73 1.01 17.83
CA PHE A 283 -16.79 -0.44 17.67
C PHE A 283 -16.67 -1.17 19.01
N VAL A 284 -15.70 -0.79 19.85
CA VAL A 284 -15.46 -1.41 21.16
C VAL A 284 -16.63 -1.19 22.12
N GLU A 285 -17.21 0.01 22.18
CA GLU A 285 -18.39 0.33 23.02
C GLU A 285 -19.61 -0.48 22.62
N ARG A 286 -19.71 -0.92 21.36
CA ARG A 286 -20.76 -1.83 20.87
C ARG A 286 -20.44 -3.32 21.07
N GLY A 287 -19.30 -3.64 21.72
CA GLY A 287 -18.87 -5.02 21.98
C GLY A 287 -18.17 -5.69 20.80
N TYR A 288 -17.77 -4.93 19.75
CA TYR A 288 -17.01 -5.47 18.64
C TYR A 288 -15.51 -5.46 18.94
N ARG A 289 -14.81 -6.43 18.39
CA ARG A 289 -13.34 -6.50 18.40
C ARG A 289 -12.83 -6.05 17.05
N LEU A 290 -11.65 -5.44 17.02
CA LEU A 290 -10.95 -5.16 15.77
C LEU A 290 -9.99 -6.31 15.47
N GLY A 291 -10.04 -6.81 14.23
CA GLY A 291 -9.25 -7.98 13.80
C GLY A 291 -7.79 -7.67 13.55
N HIS A 292 -7.45 -6.40 13.23
CA HIS A 292 -6.09 -5.92 12.98
C HIS A 292 -6.02 -4.40 13.21
N VAL A 293 -4.92 -3.75 12.78
CA VAL A 293 -4.81 -2.28 12.82
C VAL A 293 -5.96 -1.61 12.08
N THR A 294 -6.31 -0.40 12.47
CA THR A 294 -7.42 0.35 11.85
C THR A 294 -7.07 0.97 10.51
N GLY A 295 -5.79 1.01 10.17
CA GLY A 295 -5.30 1.52 8.90
C GLY A 295 -3.78 1.52 8.82
N HIS A 296 -3.26 1.91 7.69
CA HIS A 296 -1.82 2.07 7.44
C HIS A 296 -1.57 3.16 6.40
N SER A 297 -0.38 3.74 6.42
CA SER A 297 0.07 4.58 5.31
C SER A 297 0.10 3.77 4.02
N ILE A 298 -0.21 4.41 2.91
CA ILE A 298 -0.25 3.80 1.58
C ILE A 298 0.43 4.71 0.57
N GLY A 299 1.09 4.12 -0.41
CA GLY A 299 1.80 4.85 -1.44
C GLY A 299 2.08 3.97 -2.64
N MET A 300 3.32 3.95 -3.13
CA MET A 300 3.71 3.01 -4.18
C MET A 300 3.85 1.58 -3.68
N THR A 301 4.05 1.38 -2.37
CA THR A 301 3.86 0.08 -1.71
C THR A 301 2.49 0.07 -1.06
N MET A 302 1.78 -1.05 -1.14
CA MET A 302 0.41 -1.17 -0.62
C MET A 302 0.35 -0.89 0.87
N ILE A 303 1.28 -1.44 1.65
CA ILE A 303 1.38 -1.22 3.10
C ILE A 303 2.68 -0.50 3.39
N GLU A 304 2.57 0.74 3.87
CA GLU A 304 3.69 1.57 4.32
C GLU A 304 3.54 1.91 5.81
N PHE A 305 4.63 2.29 6.46
CA PHE A 305 4.59 2.85 7.80
C PHE A 305 4.28 4.38 7.73
N PRO A 306 3.58 5.00 8.70
CA PRO A 306 3.08 4.40 9.95
C PRO A 306 1.78 3.61 9.75
N LYS A 307 1.56 2.63 10.63
CA LYS A 307 0.25 2.01 10.80
C LYS A 307 -0.60 2.85 11.76
N ILE A 308 -1.89 2.91 11.54
CA ILE A 308 -2.86 3.47 12.49
C ILE A 308 -3.24 2.36 13.47
N GLY A 309 -2.55 2.34 14.61
CA GLY A 309 -2.64 1.23 15.55
C GLY A 309 -2.20 1.61 16.97
N GLU A 310 -2.50 0.73 17.92
CA GLU A 310 -2.14 0.92 19.31
C GLU A 310 -0.60 1.01 19.48
N GLY A 311 -0.14 2.00 20.25
CA GLY A 311 1.28 2.22 20.54
C GLY A 311 2.11 2.82 19.42
N VAL A 312 1.51 3.23 18.30
CA VAL A 312 2.21 3.92 17.22
C VAL A 312 2.17 5.42 17.46
N GLU A 313 3.24 5.96 18.02
CA GLU A 313 3.33 7.36 18.45
C GLU A 313 3.74 8.35 17.34
N THR A 314 3.85 7.85 16.10
CA THR A 314 4.17 8.71 14.95
C THR A 314 3.11 9.77 14.76
N GLU A 315 3.51 11.03 14.72
CA GLU A 315 2.62 12.16 14.42
C GLU A 315 2.30 12.21 12.94
N LEU A 316 1.03 12.46 12.63
CA LEU A 316 0.57 12.66 11.28
C LEU A 316 0.94 14.06 10.78
N ALA A 317 1.27 14.15 9.51
CA ALA A 317 1.52 15.41 8.81
C ALA A 317 0.53 15.61 7.66
N GLU A 318 0.33 16.84 7.26
CA GLU A 318 -0.41 17.18 6.04
C GLU A 318 0.20 16.47 4.83
N ASN A 319 -0.64 16.04 3.90
CA ASN A 319 -0.29 15.26 2.71
C ASN A 319 0.15 13.81 2.97
N MET A 320 0.01 13.29 4.18
CA MET A 320 0.04 11.84 4.39
C MET A 320 -1.24 11.20 3.85
N VAL A 321 -1.11 9.99 3.30
CA VAL A 321 -2.22 9.21 2.75
C VAL A 321 -2.33 7.89 3.49
N PHE A 322 -3.54 7.53 3.90
CA PHE A 322 -3.82 6.30 4.65
C PHE A 322 -4.92 5.49 3.99
N SER A 323 -4.77 4.18 3.98
CA SER A 323 -5.92 3.28 3.90
C SER A 323 -6.46 3.08 5.31
N MET A 324 -7.74 3.38 5.50
CA MET A 324 -8.44 3.20 6.77
C MET A 324 -9.48 2.09 6.61
N HIS A 325 -9.31 1.02 7.39
CA HIS A 325 -10.07 -0.22 7.24
C HIS A 325 -10.28 -0.95 8.57
N PRO A 326 -10.99 -0.36 9.54
CA PRO A 326 -11.32 -1.09 10.75
C PRO A 326 -12.02 -2.41 10.38
N HIS A 327 -11.57 -3.51 10.96
CA HIS A 327 -12.14 -4.83 10.73
C HIS A 327 -12.97 -5.24 11.95
N ALA A 328 -14.28 -4.95 11.91
CA ALA A 328 -15.18 -5.24 13.01
C ALA A 328 -15.55 -6.72 13.08
N ILE A 329 -15.39 -7.34 14.24
CA ILE A 329 -15.69 -8.76 14.48
C ILE A 329 -16.57 -8.86 15.72
N SER A 330 -17.70 -9.59 15.63
CA SER A 330 -18.54 -9.90 16.80
C SER A 330 -17.79 -10.73 17.85
N GLU A 331 -18.21 -10.65 19.12
CA GLU A 331 -17.55 -11.37 20.22
C GLU A 331 -17.53 -12.89 19.97
N ASP A 332 -18.62 -13.45 19.47
CA ASP A 332 -18.74 -14.88 19.14
C ASP A 332 -18.09 -15.26 17.79
N ARG A 333 -17.50 -14.28 17.08
CA ARG A 333 -16.82 -14.44 15.79
C ARG A 333 -17.70 -14.98 14.66
N LYS A 334 -19.01 -14.80 14.75
CA LYS A 334 -19.95 -15.26 13.72
C LYS A 334 -20.39 -14.17 12.76
N ALA A 335 -19.99 -12.94 13.00
CA ALA A 335 -20.23 -11.82 12.11
C ALA A 335 -19.00 -10.92 12.04
N CYS A 336 -18.76 -10.42 10.86
CA CYS A 336 -17.72 -9.44 10.61
C CYS A 336 -18.22 -8.40 9.59
N LEU A 337 -17.63 -7.22 9.62
CA LEU A 337 -17.77 -6.22 8.57
C LEU A 337 -16.41 -5.59 8.28
N TYR A 338 -16.13 -5.36 7.01
CA TYR A 338 -14.89 -4.77 6.53
C TYR A 338 -15.21 -3.77 5.42
N MET A 339 -15.09 -2.50 5.75
CA MET A 339 -15.22 -1.44 4.76
C MET A 339 -14.02 -0.50 4.87
N GLN A 340 -13.53 -0.05 3.74
CA GLN A 340 -12.29 0.74 3.67
C GLN A 340 -12.40 1.91 2.72
N ASP A 341 -11.58 2.92 2.98
CA ASP A 341 -11.39 4.07 2.11
C ASP A 341 -9.96 4.56 2.16
N THR A 342 -9.52 5.20 1.08
CA THR A 342 -8.25 5.91 1.04
C THR A 342 -8.48 7.35 1.49
N TRP A 343 -7.71 7.79 2.48
CA TRP A 343 -7.85 9.09 3.13
C TRP A 343 -6.61 9.95 2.96
N LEU A 344 -6.80 11.23 2.74
CA LEU A 344 -5.76 12.25 2.75
C LEU A 344 -5.83 13.04 4.06
N VAL A 345 -4.70 13.24 4.72
CA VAL A 345 -4.56 14.18 5.82
C VAL A 345 -4.43 15.58 5.26
N THR A 346 -5.39 16.45 5.54
CA THR A 346 -5.39 17.87 5.15
C THR A 346 -5.14 18.74 6.38
N ALA A 347 -4.94 20.04 6.18
CA ALA A 347 -4.82 21.01 7.26
C ALA A 347 -6.06 21.03 8.19
N ASP A 348 -7.24 20.75 7.65
CA ASP A 348 -8.53 20.83 8.34
C ASP A 348 -9.01 19.48 8.91
N GLY A 349 -8.34 18.37 8.58
CA GLY A 349 -8.73 17.01 8.98
C GLY A 349 -8.55 15.98 7.88
N GLY A 350 -9.17 14.81 8.02
CA GLY A 350 -9.13 13.73 7.04
C GLY A 350 -10.14 13.94 5.90
N GLU A 351 -9.68 13.80 4.66
CA GLU A 351 -10.52 13.79 3.45
C GLU A 351 -10.63 12.37 2.90
N PRO A 352 -11.84 11.73 2.90
CA PRO A 352 -12.03 10.46 2.23
C PRO A 352 -12.06 10.67 0.72
N LEU A 353 -11.20 9.96 -0.01
CA LEU A 353 -10.97 10.26 -1.43
C LEU A 353 -11.94 9.56 -2.39
N ALA A 354 -12.58 8.43 -1.97
CA ALA A 354 -13.47 7.68 -2.86
C ALA A 354 -14.78 8.41 -3.17
N GLY A 355 -15.18 9.38 -2.34
CA GLY A 355 -16.45 10.08 -2.52
C GLY A 355 -17.69 9.20 -2.36
N LEU A 356 -17.53 8.00 -1.77
CA LEU A 356 -18.61 7.05 -1.51
C LEU A 356 -19.01 7.11 -0.02
N PRO A 357 -20.30 7.18 0.31
CA PRO A 357 -20.73 7.12 1.71
C PRO A 357 -20.33 5.76 2.33
N MET A 358 -20.02 5.79 3.63
CA MET A 358 -19.61 4.59 4.38
C MET A 358 -20.86 3.84 4.87
N ARG A 359 -21.55 3.17 3.96
CA ARG A 359 -22.78 2.42 4.21
C ARG A 359 -22.86 1.16 3.35
N ILE A 360 -23.89 0.37 3.58
CA ILE A 360 -24.23 -0.77 2.72
C ILE A 360 -24.97 -0.26 1.47
N PHE A 361 -24.51 -0.65 0.30
CA PHE A 361 -25.11 -0.33 -0.99
C PHE A 361 -26.11 -1.39 -1.43
N GLN A 362 -27.09 -0.98 -2.24
CA GLN A 362 -28.04 -1.92 -2.87
C GLN A 362 -27.63 -2.16 -4.33
N GLY A 363 -27.77 -3.40 -4.83
CA GLY A 363 -27.35 -3.77 -6.17
C GLY A 363 -28.05 -3.06 -7.33
N SER A 364 -29.04 -2.21 -7.05
CA SER A 364 -29.75 -1.40 -8.05
C SER A 364 -29.30 0.07 -8.09
N GLU A 365 -28.33 0.44 -7.25
CA GLU A 365 -27.86 1.83 -7.19
C GLU A 365 -26.93 2.14 -8.37
N THR A 366 -26.97 3.40 -8.80
CA THR A 366 -26.12 3.93 -9.87
C THR A 366 -25.32 5.13 -9.35
N PRO A 367 -24.17 5.45 -9.98
CA PRO A 367 -23.44 6.69 -9.68
C PRO A 367 -24.35 7.91 -9.75
N ALA A 368 -24.20 8.84 -8.81
CA ALA A 368 -24.92 10.11 -8.77
C ALA A 368 -24.41 11.08 -9.84
#